data_6dfafc37a576cdb3f00343ea0d06d97b
#
_entry.id   6dfafc37a576cdb3f00343ea0d06d97b
#
_cell.length_a   1.000
_cell.length_b   1.000
_cell.length_c   1.000
_cell.angle_alpha   90.00
_cell.angle_beta   90.00
_cell.angle_gamma   90.00
#
_symmetry.space_group_name_H-M   'P 1'
#
loop_
_entity.id
_entity.type
_entity.pdbx_description
1 polymer ?
#
loop_
_entity_poly.entity_id
_entity_poly.type
_entity_poly.pdbx_seq_one_letter_code
_entity_poly.pdbx_strand_id
1 'polypeptide(L)'
;MLSVKKDKIKLNNTENIFQNLILWILSFVSSVLFLLFYSTATSPLTSYYGEDSAFYAMVGAAMKHGMLPYRDFYEMKGPYMFWIEYFGQLISEGRFGTFCIQTINMTLTIGIILCIVNLLLKKMTIKIQRFVIYICSVLFSLLIISFTFEGGNLTEEFSYPVMVLCLYLCLRYFDDQDRSPVSDHSLKIGFIYGMAFGFFAFVRIINAAFLGAVLLTIVIYLISKKNWKNILQNAVVFIAGVIVAMLPACIWALTQEILKDMIRQVFVLAFSYSTELNMADRFMLVKNFVWPMIVIGMVSIFLYFTGSKKKWPLLLLSVSSAVILLIAVSMGDGYLHYFSLQLPNAVLALYFLISACLGNCETDINNQSYNKESIQKKNLSNAKKEPQKNDEENVLKKIEKDNQDNSDKNKTLHIIRIVLSVCIVILAIGMQKDVIRDKTLAVANYTIQSVCQGNPDEGDVAYIQDVMGQIPDDEKDSVYLYGFGSCSQWYAKAGIFPPNKYCDWQPHWIILYPEIKAELLDYIGSRYAKWIVLPNGGEIWPNEIKNSIYENYTEFFVNDYYILLHEKVE
;
A
#
# COMPACT_ATOMS: atom_id res chain seq x y z
N MET A 1 24.16 -27.65 -35.90
CA MET A 1 24.39 -26.49 -34.97
C MET A 1 23.19 -25.57 -34.81
N LEU A 2 22.41 -25.25 -35.86
CA LEU A 2 21.21 -24.37 -35.77
C LEU A 2 20.01 -25.02 -35.06
N SER A 3 19.82 -26.36 -35.15
CA SER A 3 18.74 -27.05 -34.43
C SER A 3 18.96 -27.06 -32.92
N VAL A 4 20.16 -27.37 -32.47
CA VAL A 4 20.53 -27.37 -31.02
C VAL A 4 20.42 -25.99 -30.39
N LYS A 5 20.64 -24.91 -31.16
CA LYS A 5 20.47 -23.53 -30.69
C LYS A 5 19.00 -23.15 -30.58
N LYS A 6 18.14 -23.63 -31.51
CA LYS A 6 16.68 -23.43 -31.45
C LYS A 6 16.05 -24.19 -30.29
N ASP A 7 16.49 -25.41 -30.03
CA ASP A 7 15.95 -26.22 -28.92
C ASP A 7 16.39 -25.66 -27.54
N LYS A 8 17.62 -25.16 -27.39
CA LYS A 8 18.04 -24.45 -26.18
C LYS A 8 17.27 -23.14 -25.93
N ILE A 9 16.98 -22.38 -26.98
CA ILE A 9 16.16 -21.14 -26.87
C ILE A 9 14.71 -21.49 -26.50
N LYS A 10 14.15 -22.56 -27.05
CA LYS A 10 12.82 -23.05 -26.70
C LYS A 10 12.72 -23.55 -25.26
N LEU A 11 13.71 -24.33 -24.79
CA LEU A 11 13.80 -24.80 -23.41
C LEU A 11 13.92 -23.63 -22.41
N ASN A 12 14.79 -22.66 -22.68
CA ASN A 12 14.93 -21.47 -21.83
C ASN A 12 13.65 -20.63 -21.75
N ASN A 13 12.89 -20.53 -22.84
CA ASN A 13 11.61 -19.82 -22.82
C ASN A 13 10.53 -20.56 -22.00
N THR A 14 10.46 -21.89 -22.11
CA THR A 14 9.52 -22.71 -21.32
C THR A 14 9.85 -22.69 -19.83
N GLU A 15 11.12 -22.77 -19.44
CA GLU A 15 11.55 -22.65 -18.05
C GLU A 15 11.22 -21.27 -17.46
N ASN A 16 11.40 -20.20 -18.21
CA ASN A 16 11.05 -18.84 -17.78
C ASN A 16 9.53 -18.67 -17.60
N ILE A 17 8.71 -19.22 -18.51
CA ILE A 17 7.25 -19.18 -18.41
C ILE A 17 6.80 -19.96 -17.16
N PHE A 18 7.33 -21.15 -16.93
CA PHE A 18 6.99 -21.98 -15.78
C PHE A 18 7.40 -21.33 -14.44
N GLN A 19 8.58 -20.71 -14.37
CA GLN A 19 9.01 -19.96 -13.18
C GLN A 19 8.07 -18.76 -12.90
N ASN A 20 7.72 -18.02 -13.93
CA ASN A 20 6.78 -16.90 -13.77
C ASN A 20 5.41 -17.39 -13.29
N LEU A 21 4.90 -18.51 -13.80
CA LEU A 21 3.64 -19.11 -13.36
C LEU A 21 3.67 -19.49 -11.88
N ILE A 22 4.76 -20.13 -11.42
CA ILE A 22 4.93 -20.48 -9.99
C ILE A 22 4.89 -19.23 -9.10
N LEU A 23 5.55 -18.13 -9.50
CA LEU A 23 5.54 -16.89 -8.74
C LEU A 23 4.12 -16.30 -8.62
N TRP A 24 3.35 -16.32 -9.71
CA TRP A 24 1.96 -15.84 -9.68
C TRP A 24 1.03 -16.75 -8.87
N ILE A 25 1.22 -18.08 -8.93
CA ILE A 25 0.48 -19.02 -8.07
C ILE A 25 0.81 -18.77 -6.58
N LEU A 26 2.10 -18.62 -6.26
CA LEU A 26 2.53 -18.31 -4.89
C LEU A 26 1.93 -16.98 -4.42
N SER A 27 1.93 -15.96 -5.26
CA SER A 27 1.33 -14.66 -4.96
C SER A 27 -0.18 -14.79 -4.71
N PHE A 28 -0.90 -15.51 -5.56
CA PHE A 28 -2.34 -15.71 -5.43
C PHE A 28 -2.70 -16.48 -4.14
N VAL A 29 -2.08 -17.64 -3.92
CA VAL A 29 -2.36 -18.47 -2.74
C VAL A 29 -2.06 -17.72 -1.44
N SER A 30 -0.90 -17.04 -1.37
CA SER A 30 -0.53 -16.28 -0.19
C SER A 30 -1.47 -15.08 0.05
N SER A 31 -1.95 -14.43 -1.02
CA SER A 31 -2.91 -13.33 -0.93
C SER A 31 -4.27 -13.79 -0.43
N VAL A 32 -4.79 -14.90 -0.98
CA VAL A 32 -6.06 -15.48 -0.50
C VAL A 32 -5.96 -15.84 0.99
N LEU A 33 -4.91 -16.57 1.38
CA LEU A 33 -4.71 -16.96 2.78
C LEU A 33 -4.58 -15.73 3.69
N PHE A 34 -3.82 -14.72 3.29
CA PHE A 34 -3.69 -13.49 4.06
C PHE A 34 -5.04 -12.78 4.23
N LEU A 35 -5.76 -12.55 3.14
CA LEU A 35 -7.04 -11.84 3.19
C LEU A 35 -8.12 -12.61 3.96
N LEU A 36 -8.16 -13.93 3.87
CA LEU A 36 -9.08 -14.74 4.68
C LEU A 36 -8.93 -14.49 6.18
N PHE A 37 -7.69 -14.32 6.66
CA PHE A 37 -7.42 -14.17 8.09
C PHE A 37 -7.28 -12.72 8.55
N TYR A 38 -6.91 -11.78 7.68
CA TYR A 38 -6.58 -10.41 8.05
C TYR A 38 -7.54 -9.36 7.50
N SER A 39 -8.30 -9.65 6.42
CA SER A 39 -9.29 -8.73 5.90
C SER A 39 -10.63 -8.89 6.61
N THR A 40 -10.70 -8.48 7.89
CA THR A 40 -11.93 -8.63 8.69
C THR A 40 -13.11 -7.90 8.08
N ALA A 41 -12.87 -6.82 7.34
CA ALA A 41 -13.90 -6.03 6.67
C ALA A 41 -14.61 -6.77 5.51
N THR A 42 -13.93 -7.70 4.82
CA THR A 42 -14.47 -8.34 3.61
C THR A 42 -14.38 -9.85 3.61
N SER A 43 -13.57 -10.44 4.50
CA SER A 43 -13.40 -11.90 4.58
C SER A 43 -14.76 -12.61 4.77
N PRO A 44 -15.01 -13.70 4.04
CA PRO A 44 -16.20 -14.52 4.27
C PRO A 44 -16.18 -15.25 5.61
N LEU A 45 -15.06 -15.22 6.35
CA LEU A 45 -14.92 -15.86 7.66
C LEU A 45 -15.34 -14.95 8.83
N THR A 46 -15.63 -13.67 8.56
CA THR A 46 -15.97 -12.67 9.59
C THR A 46 -17.22 -11.90 9.19
N SER A 47 -17.84 -11.18 10.13
CA SER A 47 -18.98 -10.26 9.85
C SER A 47 -18.67 -8.80 10.16
N TYR A 48 -17.47 -8.48 10.62
CA TYR A 48 -17.07 -7.11 10.93
C TYR A 48 -16.82 -6.30 9.66
N TYR A 49 -17.42 -5.11 9.56
CA TYR A 49 -17.31 -4.25 8.37
C TYR A 49 -16.13 -3.26 8.44
N GLY A 50 -15.59 -2.97 9.61
CA GLY A 50 -14.66 -1.83 9.80
C GLY A 50 -15.40 -0.49 9.76
N GLU A 51 -14.69 0.60 10.04
CA GLU A 51 -15.29 1.95 10.03
C GLU A 51 -15.32 2.52 8.61
N ASP A 52 -14.18 2.94 8.09
CA ASP A 52 -14.04 3.48 6.72
C ASP A 52 -14.51 2.49 5.65
N SER A 53 -14.18 1.20 5.81
CA SER A 53 -14.57 0.15 4.85
C SER A 53 -16.07 -0.07 4.78
N ALA A 54 -16.80 0.09 5.91
CA ALA A 54 -18.26 0.03 5.92
C ALA A 54 -18.87 1.16 5.09
N PHE A 55 -18.32 2.37 5.21
CA PHE A 55 -18.76 3.52 4.42
C PHE A 55 -18.55 3.27 2.92
N TYR A 56 -17.36 2.81 2.52
CA TYR A 56 -17.09 2.54 1.10
C TYR A 56 -18.02 1.46 0.53
N ALA A 57 -18.18 0.36 1.27
CA ALA A 57 -19.09 -0.72 0.87
C ALA A 57 -20.54 -0.27 0.75
N MET A 58 -21.02 0.57 1.71
CA MET A 58 -22.35 1.16 1.69
C MET A 58 -22.53 2.05 0.46
N VAL A 59 -21.58 2.96 0.17
CA VAL A 59 -21.66 3.83 -1.02
C VAL A 59 -21.63 2.99 -2.31
N GLY A 60 -20.76 1.97 -2.39
CA GLY A 60 -20.72 1.06 -3.53
C GLY A 60 -22.05 0.33 -3.76
N ALA A 61 -22.70 -0.12 -2.69
CA ALA A 61 -24.04 -0.73 -2.75
C ALA A 61 -25.12 0.29 -3.17
N ALA A 62 -25.08 1.50 -2.61
CA ALA A 62 -26.02 2.59 -2.93
C ALA A 62 -25.94 3.03 -4.39
N MET A 63 -24.75 2.97 -5.00
CA MET A 63 -24.57 3.29 -6.43
C MET A 63 -25.35 2.33 -7.35
N LYS A 64 -25.62 1.08 -6.96
CA LYS A 64 -26.52 0.17 -7.70
C LYS A 64 -27.96 0.66 -7.69
N HIS A 65 -28.35 1.46 -6.71
CA HIS A 65 -29.67 2.02 -6.56
C HIS A 65 -29.78 3.46 -7.08
N GLY A 66 -28.77 3.94 -7.81
CA GLY A 66 -28.74 5.26 -8.44
C GLY A 66 -28.34 6.42 -7.53
N MET A 67 -27.94 6.15 -6.29
CA MET A 67 -27.31 7.14 -5.42
C MET A 67 -25.87 7.41 -5.87
N LEU A 68 -25.38 8.62 -5.62
CA LEU A 68 -24.07 9.06 -6.12
C LEU A 68 -23.20 9.60 -4.98
N PRO A 69 -21.90 9.22 -4.91
CA PRO A 69 -20.95 9.89 -4.04
C PRO A 69 -20.90 11.39 -4.37
N TYR A 70 -20.59 12.21 -3.38
CA TYR A 70 -20.52 13.67 -3.42
C TYR A 70 -21.87 14.40 -3.50
N ARG A 71 -22.93 13.78 -4.03
CA ARG A 71 -24.29 14.31 -4.01
C ARG A 71 -25.08 13.77 -2.81
N ASP A 72 -25.14 12.43 -2.72
CA ASP A 72 -25.96 11.72 -1.72
C ASP A 72 -25.11 11.26 -0.52
N PHE A 73 -23.78 11.39 -0.59
CA PHE A 73 -22.80 11.10 0.45
C PHE A 73 -21.72 12.18 0.48
N TYR A 74 -21.38 12.65 1.69
CA TYR A 74 -20.32 13.65 1.87
C TYR A 74 -19.01 12.96 2.23
N GLU A 75 -18.01 13.03 1.34
CA GLU A 75 -16.76 12.31 1.52
C GLU A 75 -15.60 12.91 0.70
N MET A 76 -14.38 12.90 1.27
CA MET A 76 -13.17 13.44 0.65
C MET A 76 -12.37 12.44 -0.16
N LYS A 77 -12.68 11.14 -0.10
CA LYS A 77 -11.99 10.14 -0.92
C LYS A 77 -12.41 10.25 -2.39
N GLY A 78 -11.48 9.87 -3.27
CA GLY A 78 -11.69 9.99 -4.70
C GLY A 78 -12.64 8.92 -5.28
N PRO A 79 -13.20 9.17 -6.49
CA PRO A 79 -14.23 8.34 -7.09
C PRO A 79 -13.80 6.89 -7.37
N TYR A 80 -12.51 6.65 -7.53
CA TYR A 80 -12.03 5.29 -7.83
C TYR A 80 -12.23 4.33 -6.66
N MET A 81 -12.21 4.80 -5.40
CA MET A 81 -12.54 3.96 -4.26
C MET A 81 -13.99 3.47 -4.34
N PHE A 82 -14.92 4.36 -4.65
CA PHE A 82 -16.34 4.02 -4.80
C PHE A 82 -16.62 3.14 -6.03
N TRP A 83 -15.87 3.32 -7.11
CA TRP A 83 -15.97 2.44 -8.27
C TRP A 83 -15.48 1.01 -7.96
N ILE A 84 -14.40 0.87 -7.19
CA ILE A 84 -13.93 -0.44 -6.74
C ILE A 84 -15.03 -1.16 -5.97
N GLU A 85 -15.67 -0.48 -5.03
CA GLU A 85 -16.79 -1.04 -4.27
C GLU A 85 -18.00 -1.35 -5.15
N TYR A 86 -18.38 -0.43 -6.02
CA TYR A 86 -19.46 -0.65 -6.97
C TYR A 86 -19.21 -1.89 -7.84
N PHE A 87 -18.01 -2.06 -8.38
CA PHE A 87 -17.64 -3.26 -9.13
C PHE A 87 -17.65 -4.52 -8.24
N GLY A 88 -17.26 -4.41 -6.99
CA GLY A 88 -17.44 -5.48 -6.00
C GLY A 88 -18.88 -5.90 -5.89
N GLN A 89 -19.79 -4.95 -5.72
CA GLN A 89 -21.23 -5.22 -5.65
C GLN A 89 -21.82 -5.81 -6.94
N LEU A 90 -21.22 -5.55 -8.10
CA LEU A 90 -21.61 -6.19 -9.37
C LEU A 90 -21.15 -7.65 -9.46
N ILE A 91 -20.03 -8.01 -8.84
CA ILE A 91 -19.53 -9.40 -8.79
C ILE A 91 -20.40 -10.23 -7.83
N SER A 92 -20.65 -9.70 -6.64
CA SER A 92 -21.50 -10.32 -5.63
C SER A 92 -22.01 -9.27 -4.66
N GLU A 93 -23.27 -9.32 -4.31
CA GLU A 93 -23.83 -8.47 -3.28
C GLU A 93 -23.15 -8.71 -1.92
N GLY A 94 -23.04 -7.65 -1.12
CA GLY A 94 -22.34 -7.69 0.15
C GLY A 94 -20.81 -7.65 -0.02
N ARG A 95 -20.09 -8.26 0.92
CA ARG A 95 -18.64 -8.09 1.08
C ARG A 95 -17.78 -8.98 0.16
N PHE A 96 -18.34 -10.10 -0.31
CA PHE A 96 -17.55 -11.12 -1.04
C PHE A 96 -17.04 -10.62 -2.39
N GLY A 97 -17.80 -9.79 -3.09
CA GLY A 97 -17.34 -9.21 -4.37
C GLY A 97 -16.11 -8.31 -4.18
N THR A 98 -16.11 -7.47 -3.14
CA THR A 98 -14.95 -6.65 -2.78
C THR A 98 -13.77 -7.51 -2.32
N PHE A 99 -13.99 -8.61 -1.58
CA PHE A 99 -12.95 -9.59 -1.25
C PHE A 99 -12.28 -10.16 -2.51
N CYS A 100 -13.03 -10.46 -3.57
CA CYS A 100 -12.46 -10.91 -4.85
C CYS A 100 -11.56 -9.85 -5.47
N ILE A 101 -11.98 -8.58 -5.48
CA ILE A 101 -11.15 -7.47 -6.00
C ILE A 101 -9.90 -7.27 -5.15
N GLN A 102 -10.02 -7.30 -3.82
CA GLN A 102 -8.87 -7.25 -2.91
C GLN A 102 -7.88 -8.39 -3.18
N THR A 103 -8.38 -9.60 -3.45
CA THR A 103 -7.54 -10.76 -3.79
C THR A 103 -6.71 -10.50 -5.04
N ILE A 104 -7.30 -9.91 -6.08
CA ILE A 104 -6.58 -9.52 -7.30
C ILE A 104 -5.54 -8.44 -6.96
N ASN A 105 -5.94 -7.42 -6.23
CA ASN A 105 -5.07 -6.31 -5.82
C ASN A 105 -3.85 -6.78 -5.03
N MET A 106 -4.06 -7.64 -4.03
CA MET A 106 -2.98 -8.20 -3.21
C MET A 106 -2.09 -9.15 -4.02
N THR A 107 -2.68 -9.96 -4.90
CA THR A 107 -1.92 -10.85 -5.82
C THR A 107 -0.98 -10.04 -6.72
N LEU A 108 -1.47 -8.94 -7.29
CA LEU A 108 -0.64 -8.02 -8.08
C LEU A 108 0.48 -7.41 -7.24
N THR A 109 0.17 -6.98 -6.01
CA THR A 109 1.14 -6.42 -5.08
C THR A 109 2.27 -7.40 -4.81
N ILE A 110 1.96 -8.60 -4.32
CA ILE A 110 2.97 -9.63 -4.01
C ILE A 110 3.70 -10.07 -5.28
N GLY A 111 3.00 -10.24 -6.41
CA GLY A 111 3.61 -10.61 -7.68
C GLY A 111 4.65 -9.60 -8.15
N ILE A 112 4.38 -8.29 -8.04
CA ILE A 112 5.33 -7.23 -8.40
C ILE A 112 6.51 -7.20 -7.41
N ILE A 113 6.28 -7.41 -6.10
CA ILE A 113 7.35 -7.55 -5.11
C ILE A 113 8.29 -8.71 -5.49
N LEU A 114 7.74 -9.87 -5.87
CA LEU A 114 8.55 -10.99 -6.33
C LEU A 114 9.28 -10.69 -7.64
N CYS A 115 8.73 -9.87 -8.53
CA CYS A 115 9.44 -9.35 -9.70
C CYS A 115 10.63 -8.46 -9.31
N ILE A 116 10.49 -7.62 -8.27
CA ILE A 116 11.59 -6.81 -7.72
C ILE A 116 12.71 -7.73 -7.19
N VAL A 117 12.35 -8.71 -6.36
CA VAL A 117 13.31 -9.70 -5.83
C VAL A 117 14.00 -10.45 -6.97
N ASN A 118 13.26 -10.81 -8.03
CA ASN A 118 13.81 -11.52 -9.18
C ASN A 118 14.85 -10.70 -9.97
N LEU A 119 14.84 -9.36 -9.89
CA LEU A 119 15.91 -8.55 -10.49
C LEU A 119 17.29 -8.95 -9.93
N LEU A 120 17.37 -9.26 -8.64
CA LEU A 120 18.59 -9.69 -7.96
C LEU A 120 18.91 -11.17 -8.21
N LEU A 121 17.87 -12.02 -8.30
CA LEU A 121 18.04 -13.47 -8.36
C LEU A 121 18.31 -14.03 -9.76
N LYS A 122 18.25 -13.22 -10.81
CA LYS A 122 18.47 -13.65 -12.21
C LYS A 122 19.76 -14.43 -12.43
N LYS A 123 20.80 -14.14 -11.65
CA LYS A 123 22.14 -14.75 -11.76
C LYS A 123 22.33 -15.97 -10.86
N MET A 124 21.40 -16.26 -9.95
CA MET A 124 21.48 -17.44 -9.10
C MET A 124 21.16 -18.71 -9.88
N THR A 125 22.01 -19.71 -9.78
CA THR A 125 21.85 -21.01 -10.45
C THR A 125 21.07 -22.02 -9.62
N ILE A 126 21.11 -21.92 -8.28
CA ILE A 126 20.50 -22.91 -7.37
C ILE A 126 19.00 -22.59 -7.19
N LYS A 127 18.15 -23.41 -7.83
CA LYS A 127 16.69 -23.22 -7.87
C LYS A 127 16.05 -23.23 -6.47
N ILE A 128 16.51 -24.10 -5.58
CA ILE A 128 15.96 -24.24 -4.22
C ILE A 128 16.22 -23.00 -3.36
N GLN A 129 17.41 -22.41 -3.46
CA GLN A 129 17.74 -21.18 -2.74
C GLN A 129 16.89 -20.01 -3.24
N ARG A 130 16.68 -19.89 -4.56
CA ARG A 130 15.78 -18.88 -5.14
C ARG A 130 14.36 -19.02 -4.58
N PHE A 131 13.84 -20.23 -4.50
CA PHE A 131 12.49 -20.50 -3.99
C PHE A 131 12.35 -20.12 -2.52
N VAL A 132 13.34 -20.46 -1.70
CA VAL A 132 13.37 -20.06 -0.27
C VAL A 132 13.36 -18.54 -0.13
N ILE A 133 14.15 -17.81 -0.93
CA ILE A 133 14.17 -16.34 -0.91
C ILE A 133 12.80 -15.77 -1.30
N TYR A 134 12.10 -16.36 -2.29
CA TYR A 134 10.75 -15.92 -2.65
C TYR A 134 9.76 -16.11 -1.49
N ILE A 135 9.78 -17.29 -0.84
CA ILE A 135 8.91 -17.54 0.34
C ILE A 135 9.22 -16.53 1.45
N CYS A 136 10.49 -16.34 1.82
CA CYS A 136 10.89 -15.37 2.83
C CYS A 136 10.46 -13.95 2.47
N SER A 137 10.53 -13.58 1.18
CA SER A 137 10.09 -12.27 0.70
C SER A 137 8.58 -12.07 0.80
N VAL A 138 7.80 -13.11 0.50
CA VAL A 138 6.34 -13.11 0.67
C VAL A 138 5.99 -12.95 2.15
N LEU A 139 6.56 -13.78 3.02
CA LEU A 139 6.29 -13.73 4.47
C LEU A 139 6.68 -12.37 5.07
N PHE A 140 7.83 -11.83 4.69
CA PHE A 140 8.25 -10.48 5.11
C PHE A 140 7.24 -9.42 4.67
N SER A 141 6.83 -9.45 3.41
CA SER A 141 5.91 -8.46 2.86
C SER A 141 4.53 -8.52 3.53
N LEU A 142 3.98 -9.72 3.72
CA LEU A 142 2.70 -9.93 4.38
C LEU A 142 2.76 -9.53 5.86
N LEU A 143 3.87 -9.81 6.54
CA LEU A 143 4.07 -9.38 7.92
C LEU A 143 4.07 -7.84 8.03
N ILE A 144 4.78 -7.15 7.14
CA ILE A 144 4.78 -5.67 7.12
C ILE A 144 3.38 -5.11 6.82
N ILE A 145 2.68 -5.69 5.85
CA ILE A 145 1.31 -5.29 5.53
C ILE A 145 0.39 -5.50 6.74
N SER A 146 0.49 -6.63 7.44
CA SER A 146 -0.39 -6.95 8.58
C SER A 146 -0.33 -5.94 9.72
N PHE A 147 0.80 -5.23 9.89
CA PHE A 147 0.96 -4.22 10.96
C PHE A 147 0.04 -3.01 10.80
N THR A 148 -0.33 -2.68 9.57
CA THR A 148 -1.04 -1.45 9.22
C THR A 148 -2.32 -1.70 8.43
N PHE A 149 -2.76 -2.95 8.35
CA PHE A 149 -3.86 -3.37 7.49
C PHE A 149 -5.24 -2.98 8.02
N GLU A 150 -5.40 -2.91 9.34
CA GLU A 150 -6.62 -2.48 10.06
C GLU A 150 -7.93 -3.09 9.54
N GLY A 151 -7.90 -4.36 9.20
CA GLY A 151 -9.07 -5.08 8.67
C GLY A 151 -9.26 -4.99 7.16
N GLY A 152 -8.46 -4.18 6.48
CA GLY A 152 -8.46 -4.05 5.02
C GLY A 152 -9.62 -3.24 4.45
N ASN A 153 -9.71 -3.25 3.12
CA ASN A 153 -10.67 -2.48 2.34
C ASN A 153 -10.51 -0.96 2.51
N LEU A 154 -9.27 -0.51 2.46
CA LEU A 154 -8.87 0.88 2.64
C LEU A 154 -8.23 1.45 1.37
N THR A 155 -8.25 2.77 1.23
CA THR A 155 -7.71 3.49 0.06
C THR A 155 -6.23 3.21 -0.17
N GLU A 156 -5.46 3.04 0.90
CA GLU A 156 -4.04 2.73 0.86
C GLU A 156 -3.79 1.34 0.27
N GLU A 157 -4.61 0.34 0.66
CA GLU A 157 -4.50 -1.03 0.17
C GLU A 157 -4.64 -1.11 -1.35
N PHE A 158 -5.66 -0.47 -1.91
CA PHE A 158 -5.88 -0.47 -3.36
C PHE A 158 -4.78 0.26 -4.14
N SER A 159 -3.96 1.04 -3.46
CA SER A 159 -2.80 1.73 -4.02
C SER A 159 -1.51 0.88 -4.03
N TYR A 160 -1.43 -0.22 -3.27
CA TYR A 160 -0.22 -1.03 -3.13
C TYR A 160 0.38 -1.49 -4.46
N PRO A 161 -0.36 -2.12 -5.39
CA PRO A 161 0.24 -2.63 -6.63
C PRO A 161 0.82 -1.50 -7.48
N VAL A 162 0.19 -0.33 -7.49
CA VAL A 162 0.66 0.84 -8.25
C VAL A 162 1.92 1.42 -7.60
N MET A 163 1.98 1.50 -6.26
CA MET A 163 3.17 1.96 -5.53
C MET A 163 4.38 1.04 -5.78
N VAL A 164 4.21 -0.28 -5.62
CA VAL A 164 5.31 -1.23 -5.84
C VAL A 164 5.69 -1.35 -7.32
N LEU A 165 4.76 -1.08 -8.26
CA LEU A 165 5.05 -0.97 -9.68
C LEU A 165 5.97 0.23 -9.95
N CYS A 166 5.68 1.38 -9.35
CA CYS A 166 6.54 2.57 -9.47
C CYS A 166 7.96 2.27 -8.95
N LEU A 167 8.07 1.57 -7.82
CA LEU A 167 9.36 1.10 -7.30
C LEU A 167 10.06 0.15 -8.27
N TYR A 168 9.34 -0.86 -8.78
CA TYR A 168 9.89 -1.83 -9.73
C TYR A 168 10.47 -1.16 -10.99
N LEU A 169 9.72 -0.23 -11.57
CA LEU A 169 10.15 0.50 -12.77
C LEU A 169 11.37 1.37 -12.51
N CYS A 170 11.44 2.01 -11.34
CA CYS A 170 12.58 2.80 -10.90
C CYS A 170 13.84 1.92 -10.69
N LEU A 171 13.72 0.82 -9.96
CA LEU A 171 14.82 -0.12 -9.73
C LEU A 171 15.32 -0.72 -11.04
N ARG A 172 14.41 -1.10 -11.92
CA ARG A 172 14.76 -1.64 -13.24
C ARG A 172 15.52 -0.63 -14.08
N TYR A 173 15.11 0.64 -14.10
CA TYR A 173 15.82 1.70 -14.80
C TYR A 173 17.28 1.80 -14.35
N PHE A 174 17.54 1.76 -13.03
CA PHE A 174 18.91 1.82 -12.51
C PHE A 174 19.67 0.50 -12.65
N ASP A 175 19.02 -0.68 -12.71
CA ASP A 175 19.65 -1.97 -13.02
C ASP A 175 20.09 -2.04 -14.49
N ASP A 176 19.26 -1.55 -15.41
CA ASP A 176 19.58 -1.53 -16.85
C ASP A 176 20.74 -0.57 -17.18
N GLN A 177 20.95 0.52 -16.41
CA GLN A 177 22.10 1.44 -16.56
C GLN A 177 23.46 0.75 -16.43
N ASP A 178 23.55 -0.32 -15.66
CA ASP A 178 24.78 -1.09 -15.51
C ASP A 178 25.14 -1.89 -16.77
N ARG A 179 24.15 -2.22 -17.60
CA ARG A 179 24.29 -3.07 -18.80
C ARG A 179 24.48 -2.28 -20.06
N SER A 180 23.85 -1.13 -20.13
CA SER A 180 23.89 -0.23 -21.28
C SER A 180 23.63 1.19 -20.77
N PRO A 181 24.65 2.05 -20.68
CA PRO A 181 24.49 3.40 -20.14
C PRO A 181 23.66 4.24 -21.10
N VAL A 182 22.35 4.07 -21.05
CA VAL A 182 21.38 4.93 -21.74
C VAL A 182 21.08 6.09 -20.83
N SER A 183 21.43 7.29 -21.23
CA SER A 183 21.19 8.49 -20.42
C SER A 183 19.71 8.88 -20.32
N ASP A 184 18.84 8.32 -21.17
CA ASP A 184 17.44 8.68 -21.28
C ASP A 184 16.54 7.82 -20.39
N HIS A 185 15.63 8.45 -19.66
CA HIS A 185 14.50 7.76 -19.04
C HIS A 185 13.40 7.52 -20.08
N SER A 186 12.80 6.34 -20.06
CA SER A 186 11.79 5.93 -21.04
C SER A 186 10.51 6.76 -20.94
N LEU A 187 10.06 7.34 -22.05
CA LEU A 187 8.82 8.11 -22.11
C LEU A 187 7.58 7.25 -21.77
N LYS A 188 7.60 5.94 -22.12
CA LYS A 188 6.53 5.01 -21.72
C LYS A 188 6.41 4.90 -20.21
N ILE A 189 7.55 4.85 -19.50
CA ILE A 189 7.56 4.79 -18.03
C ILE A 189 7.11 6.14 -17.46
N GLY A 190 7.54 7.26 -18.02
CA GLY A 190 7.06 8.60 -17.65
C GLY A 190 5.53 8.71 -17.75
N PHE A 191 4.94 8.19 -18.82
CA PHE A 191 3.48 8.12 -18.99
C PHE A 191 2.82 7.25 -17.92
N ILE A 192 3.38 6.05 -17.61
CA ILE A 192 2.87 5.16 -16.54
C ILE A 192 2.93 5.85 -15.18
N TYR A 193 3.99 6.60 -14.87
CA TYR A 193 4.04 7.39 -13.63
C TYR A 193 2.97 8.48 -13.58
N GLY A 194 2.67 9.11 -14.73
CA GLY A 194 1.55 10.03 -14.84
C GLY A 194 0.19 9.35 -14.56
N MET A 195 -0.03 8.18 -15.15
CA MET A 195 -1.24 7.39 -14.86
C MET A 195 -1.32 6.99 -13.38
N ALA A 196 -0.21 6.60 -12.78
CA ALA A 196 -0.14 6.27 -11.35
C ALA A 196 -0.50 7.48 -10.47
N PHE A 197 0.01 8.67 -10.81
CA PHE A 197 -0.35 9.90 -10.09
C PHE A 197 -1.83 10.22 -10.20
N GLY A 198 -2.41 10.16 -11.41
CA GLY A 198 -3.84 10.41 -11.63
C GLY A 198 -4.73 9.40 -10.88
N PHE A 199 -4.33 8.12 -10.83
CA PHE A 199 -5.00 7.10 -10.03
C PHE A 199 -4.95 7.45 -8.53
N PHE A 200 -3.77 7.77 -7.97
CA PHE A 200 -3.65 8.16 -6.57
C PHE A 200 -4.46 9.42 -6.25
N ALA A 201 -4.46 10.41 -7.13
CA ALA A 201 -5.24 11.63 -6.94
C ALA A 201 -6.75 11.36 -6.82
N PHE A 202 -7.25 10.32 -7.51
CA PHE A 202 -8.65 9.91 -7.49
C PHE A 202 -8.96 8.66 -6.64
N VAL A 203 -7.99 8.14 -5.89
CA VAL A 203 -8.20 7.28 -4.73
C VAL A 203 -8.04 8.11 -3.45
N ARG A 204 -6.83 8.59 -3.21
CA ARG A 204 -6.43 9.50 -2.14
C ARG A 204 -5.07 10.10 -2.48
N ILE A 205 -4.97 11.42 -2.62
CA ILE A 205 -3.76 12.09 -3.15
C ILE A 205 -2.48 11.81 -2.36
N ILE A 206 -2.60 11.57 -1.04
CA ILE A 206 -1.45 11.26 -0.17
C ILE A 206 -0.75 9.96 -0.60
N ASN A 207 -1.46 9.04 -1.26
CA ASN A 207 -0.91 7.78 -1.75
C ASN A 207 0.15 7.99 -2.85
N ALA A 208 0.21 9.20 -3.45
CA ALA A 208 1.25 9.59 -4.40
C ALA A 208 2.60 9.91 -3.76
N ALA A 209 2.71 9.95 -2.42
CA ALA A 209 3.91 10.40 -1.72
C ALA A 209 5.18 9.65 -2.17
N PHE A 210 5.12 8.32 -2.24
CA PHE A 210 6.25 7.51 -2.71
C PHE A 210 6.62 7.79 -4.18
N LEU A 211 5.63 7.98 -5.04
CA LEU A 211 5.86 8.37 -6.44
C LEU A 211 6.58 9.70 -6.53
N GLY A 212 6.29 10.66 -5.64
CA GLY A 212 7.03 11.92 -5.53
C GLY A 212 8.53 11.71 -5.32
N ALA A 213 8.91 10.77 -4.46
CA ALA A 213 10.31 10.41 -4.22
C ALA A 213 10.96 9.74 -5.45
N VAL A 214 10.23 8.88 -6.15
CA VAL A 214 10.69 8.27 -7.41
C VAL A 214 10.96 9.33 -8.47
N LEU A 215 10.01 10.24 -8.69
CA LEU A 215 10.15 11.33 -9.67
C LEU A 215 11.31 12.26 -9.33
N LEU A 216 11.42 12.65 -8.05
CA LEU A 216 12.52 13.49 -7.58
C LEU A 216 13.88 12.82 -7.86
N THR A 217 14.01 11.53 -7.57
CA THR A 217 15.23 10.76 -7.81
C THR A 217 15.60 10.73 -9.30
N ILE A 218 14.63 10.45 -10.18
CA ILE A 218 14.85 10.39 -11.64
C ILE A 218 15.23 11.76 -12.17
N VAL A 219 14.52 12.82 -11.77
CA VAL A 219 14.80 14.20 -12.22
C VAL A 219 16.21 14.64 -11.81
N ILE A 220 16.60 14.45 -10.53
CA ILE A 220 17.95 14.78 -10.04
C ILE A 220 19.02 13.97 -10.80
N TYR A 221 18.75 12.68 -11.05
CA TYR A 221 19.66 11.86 -11.84
C TYR A 221 19.85 12.41 -13.28
N LEU A 222 18.76 12.74 -13.97
CA LEU A 222 18.80 13.32 -15.32
C LEU A 222 19.47 14.70 -15.35
N ILE A 223 19.26 15.53 -14.33
CA ILE A 223 19.98 16.81 -14.15
C ILE A 223 21.49 16.55 -14.03
N SER A 224 21.91 15.56 -13.23
CA SER A 224 23.33 15.20 -13.09
C SER A 224 23.97 14.76 -14.41
N LYS A 225 23.15 14.25 -15.34
CA LYS A 225 23.56 13.88 -16.70
C LYS A 225 23.38 15.03 -17.71
N LYS A 226 22.90 16.21 -17.27
CA LYS A 226 22.60 17.39 -18.10
C LYS A 226 21.58 17.09 -19.22
N ASN A 227 20.68 16.14 -18.99
CA ASN A 227 19.71 15.66 -19.99
C ASN A 227 18.36 16.38 -19.87
N TRP A 228 18.37 17.69 -20.03
CA TRP A 228 17.19 18.57 -19.90
C TRP A 228 16.08 18.23 -20.91
N LYS A 229 16.47 17.83 -22.13
CA LYS A 229 15.51 17.44 -23.17
C LYS A 229 14.65 16.25 -22.70
N ASN A 230 15.27 15.23 -22.13
CA ASN A 230 14.55 14.05 -21.67
C ASN A 230 13.68 14.36 -20.45
N ILE A 231 14.10 15.28 -19.56
CA ILE A 231 13.26 15.76 -18.45
C ILE A 231 11.98 16.39 -18.99
N LEU A 232 12.09 17.33 -19.95
CA LEU A 232 10.92 18.00 -20.53
C LEU A 232 9.98 17.00 -21.24
N GLN A 233 10.54 16.08 -22.02
CA GLN A 233 9.77 15.05 -22.70
C GLN A 233 9.01 14.15 -21.71
N ASN A 234 9.68 13.72 -20.60
CA ASN A 234 9.04 12.94 -19.55
C ASN A 234 7.96 13.75 -18.82
N ALA A 235 8.15 15.05 -18.59
CA ALA A 235 7.14 15.91 -17.99
C ALA A 235 5.87 16.00 -18.85
N VAL A 236 6.01 16.15 -20.17
CA VAL A 236 4.87 16.20 -21.10
C VAL A 236 4.09 14.88 -21.09
N VAL A 237 4.77 13.75 -21.23
CA VAL A 237 4.08 12.46 -21.23
C VAL A 237 3.52 12.09 -19.86
N PHE A 238 4.12 12.56 -18.76
CA PHE A 238 3.60 12.44 -17.41
C PHE A 238 2.24 13.15 -17.30
N ILE A 239 2.15 14.42 -17.73
CA ILE A 239 0.88 15.18 -17.73
C ILE A 239 -0.17 14.47 -18.59
N ALA A 240 0.21 13.96 -19.76
CA ALA A 240 -0.70 13.17 -20.60
C ALA A 240 -1.20 11.92 -19.86
N GLY A 241 -0.34 11.21 -19.13
CA GLY A 241 -0.71 10.07 -18.29
C GLY A 241 -1.69 10.44 -17.18
N VAL A 242 -1.47 11.57 -16.49
CA VAL A 242 -2.40 12.10 -15.46
C VAL A 242 -3.78 12.33 -16.06
N ILE A 243 -3.84 13.05 -17.19
CA ILE A 243 -5.10 13.35 -17.88
C ILE A 243 -5.83 12.06 -18.25
N VAL A 244 -5.14 11.09 -18.87
CA VAL A 244 -5.74 9.82 -19.29
C VAL A 244 -6.28 9.05 -18.09
N ALA A 245 -5.58 9.04 -16.95
CA ALA A 245 -6.04 8.35 -15.75
C ALA A 245 -7.23 9.05 -15.08
N MET A 246 -7.32 10.37 -15.11
CA MET A 246 -8.41 11.11 -14.45
C MET A 246 -9.65 11.27 -15.33
N LEU A 247 -9.47 11.23 -16.64
CA LEU A 247 -10.52 11.53 -17.62
C LEU A 247 -11.79 10.68 -17.47
N PRO A 248 -11.74 9.34 -17.26
CA PRO A 248 -12.95 8.54 -17.11
C PRO A 248 -13.84 9.00 -15.95
N ALA A 249 -13.25 9.25 -14.78
CA ALA A 249 -13.99 9.72 -13.62
C ALA A 249 -14.51 11.17 -13.78
N CYS A 250 -13.75 12.05 -14.45
CA CYS A 250 -14.22 13.40 -14.76
C CYS A 250 -15.40 13.37 -15.74
N ILE A 251 -15.35 12.55 -16.79
CA ILE A 251 -16.47 12.40 -17.74
C ILE A 251 -17.70 11.85 -17.01
N TRP A 252 -17.53 10.80 -16.22
CA TRP A 252 -18.62 10.23 -15.42
C TRP A 252 -19.23 11.27 -14.48
N ALA A 253 -18.41 11.99 -13.71
CA ALA A 253 -18.90 13.01 -12.79
C ALA A 253 -19.60 14.18 -13.50
N LEU A 254 -19.14 14.54 -14.71
CA LEU A 254 -19.77 15.55 -15.55
C LEU A 254 -21.16 15.08 -16.04
N THR A 255 -21.27 13.83 -16.50
CA THR A 255 -22.56 13.26 -16.97
C THR A 255 -23.56 13.05 -15.84
N GLN A 256 -23.09 12.90 -14.60
CA GLN A 256 -23.94 12.81 -13.40
C GLN A 256 -24.17 14.16 -12.71
N GLU A 257 -23.67 15.26 -13.27
CA GLU A 257 -23.79 16.63 -12.73
C GLU A 257 -23.15 16.84 -11.35
N ILE A 258 -22.22 15.97 -10.94
CA ILE A 258 -21.53 16.00 -9.64
C ILE A 258 -20.07 16.46 -9.70
N LEU A 259 -19.57 16.87 -10.88
CA LEU A 259 -18.14 17.20 -11.06
C LEU A 259 -17.66 18.31 -10.11
N LYS A 260 -18.48 19.35 -9.90
CA LYS A 260 -18.15 20.46 -9.01
C LYS A 260 -18.02 19.98 -7.55
N ASP A 261 -18.97 19.18 -7.10
CA ASP A 261 -18.98 18.66 -5.73
C ASP A 261 -17.85 17.65 -5.51
N MET A 262 -17.59 16.78 -6.48
CA MET A 262 -16.44 15.88 -6.48
C MET A 262 -15.11 16.66 -6.33
N ILE A 263 -14.88 17.69 -7.16
CA ILE A 263 -13.64 18.46 -7.07
C ILE A 263 -13.53 19.18 -5.74
N ARG A 264 -14.64 19.77 -5.24
CA ARG A 264 -14.66 20.45 -3.94
C ARG A 264 -14.31 19.48 -2.81
N GLN A 265 -14.99 18.33 -2.75
CA GLN A 265 -14.83 17.38 -1.66
C GLN A 265 -13.47 16.67 -1.72
N VAL A 266 -13.05 16.20 -2.89
CA VAL A 266 -11.81 15.42 -3.03
C VAL A 266 -10.54 16.28 -2.87
N PHE A 267 -10.56 17.55 -3.31
CA PHE A 267 -9.36 18.37 -3.29
C PHE A 267 -9.45 19.55 -2.33
N VAL A 268 -10.52 20.35 -2.38
CA VAL A 268 -10.57 21.60 -1.57
C VAL A 268 -10.72 21.27 -0.09
N LEU A 269 -11.66 20.38 0.27
CA LEU A 269 -11.88 20.00 1.66
C LEU A 269 -10.75 19.16 2.22
N ALA A 270 -10.15 18.24 1.42
CA ALA A 270 -9.03 17.44 1.86
C ALA A 270 -7.82 18.27 2.30
N PHE A 271 -7.59 19.44 1.70
CA PHE A 271 -6.52 20.35 2.12
C PHE A 271 -6.84 21.09 3.42
N SER A 272 -8.09 21.38 3.72
CA SER A 272 -8.50 22.04 4.98
C SER A 272 -8.53 21.09 6.17
N TYR A 273 -8.74 19.79 5.94
CA TYR A 273 -8.78 18.75 6.97
C TYR A 273 -7.47 18.60 7.77
N SER A 274 -6.33 18.94 7.19
CA SER A 274 -5.01 18.65 7.77
C SER A 274 -4.54 19.62 8.85
N THR A 275 -5.34 20.61 9.28
CA THR A 275 -4.83 21.77 10.03
C THR A 275 -4.98 21.69 11.55
N GLU A 276 -5.72 20.75 12.12
CA GLU A 276 -6.11 20.82 13.54
C GLU A 276 -5.18 20.13 14.54
N LEU A 277 -4.40 19.11 14.12
CA LEU A 277 -3.51 18.40 15.06
C LEU A 277 -2.15 19.09 15.23
N ASN A 278 -1.72 19.22 16.48
CA ASN A 278 -0.40 19.71 16.84
C ASN A 278 0.70 18.74 16.32
N MET A 279 1.76 19.27 15.69
CA MET A 279 2.88 18.49 15.14
C MET A 279 3.56 17.59 16.19
N ALA A 280 3.56 17.97 17.47
CA ALA A 280 4.13 17.16 18.54
C ALA A 280 3.29 15.90 18.81
N ASP A 281 1.98 16.03 18.82
CA ASP A 281 1.05 14.90 19.04
C ASP A 281 1.11 13.93 17.85
N ARG A 282 1.16 14.44 16.62
CA ARG A 282 1.39 13.64 15.40
C ARG A 282 2.70 12.85 15.49
N PHE A 283 3.79 13.49 15.93
CA PHE A 283 5.08 12.82 16.08
C PHE A 283 5.03 11.72 17.16
N MET A 284 4.31 11.93 18.26
CA MET A 284 4.15 10.93 19.32
C MET A 284 3.39 9.70 18.87
N LEU A 285 2.33 9.86 18.04
CA LEU A 285 1.60 8.75 17.44
C LEU A 285 2.48 7.94 16.48
N VAL A 286 3.29 8.64 15.70
CA VAL A 286 4.14 8.10 14.62
C VAL A 286 5.37 7.37 15.15
N LYS A 287 5.96 7.82 16.27
CA LYS A 287 7.30 7.39 16.70
C LYS A 287 7.44 5.88 16.90
N ASN A 288 6.42 5.23 17.44
CA ASN A 288 6.47 3.79 17.76
C ASN A 288 6.50 2.91 16.50
N PHE A 289 5.96 3.40 15.37
CA PHE A 289 5.93 2.71 14.10
C PHE A 289 7.10 3.09 13.19
N VAL A 290 7.53 4.35 13.23
CA VAL A 290 8.56 4.89 12.33
C VAL A 290 9.96 4.48 12.75
N TRP A 291 10.27 4.44 14.05
CA TRP A 291 11.61 4.11 14.53
C TRP A 291 12.15 2.77 13.99
N PRO A 292 11.41 1.64 14.08
CA PRO A 292 11.91 0.38 13.56
C PRO A 292 12.13 0.41 12.05
N MET A 293 11.27 1.10 11.30
CA MET A 293 11.43 1.25 9.84
C MET A 293 12.65 2.09 9.48
N ILE A 294 12.91 3.18 10.22
CA ILE A 294 14.11 3.99 10.06
C ILE A 294 15.36 3.15 10.34
N VAL A 295 15.38 2.38 11.41
CA VAL A 295 16.52 1.52 11.77
C VAL A 295 16.76 0.47 10.67
N ILE A 296 15.72 -0.25 10.24
CA ILE A 296 15.81 -1.22 9.14
C ILE A 296 16.33 -0.54 7.86
N GLY A 297 15.78 0.62 7.54
CA GLY A 297 16.18 1.40 6.36
C GLY A 297 17.65 1.82 6.41
N MET A 298 18.09 2.43 7.53
CA MET A 298 19.48 2.90 7.70
C MET A 298 20.48 1.76 7.59
N VAL A 299 20.19 0.63 8.25
CA VAL A 299 21.12 -0.50 8.22
C VAL A 299 21.09 -1.22 6.88
N SER A 300 19.95 -1.34 6.23
CA SER A 300 19.86 -1.88 4.87
C SER A 300 20.66 -1.03 3.88
N ILE A 301 20.57 0.30 4.00
CA ILE A 301 21.37 1.24 3.22
C ILE A 301 22.87 1.05 3.52
N PHE A 302 23.24 1.00 4.79
CA PHE A 302 24.63 0.79 5.20
C PHE A 302 25.20 -0.52 4.62
N LEU A 303 24.47 -1.62 4.75
CA LEU A 303 24.88 -2.93 4.22
C LEU A 303 25.00 -2.92 2.69
N TYR A 304 24.08 -2.25 1.99
CA TYR A 304 24.13 -2.10 0.55
C TYR A 304 25.38 -1.32 0.09
N PHE A 305 25.69 -0.19 0.76
CA PHE A 305 26.79 0.67 0.35
C PHE A 305 28.18 0.16 0.78
N THR A 306 28.27 -0.73 1.78
CA THR A 306 29.54 -1.40 2.14
C THR A 306 29.94 -2.50 1.16
N GLY A 307 29.05 -2.93 0.30
CA GLY A 307 29.20 -4.16 -0.50
C GLY A 307 29.36 -4.01 -2.00
N SER A 308 28.99 -2.93 -2.63
CA SER A 308 28.93 -2.91 -4.11
C SER A 308 29.10 -1.52 -4.73
N LYS A 309 29.11 -1.48 -6.07
CA LYS A 309 29.16 -0.27 -6.88
C LYS A 309 28.09 0.72 -6.41
N LYS A 310 28.54 1.85 -5.91
CA LYS A 310 27.74 2.89 -5.28
C LYS A 310 26.70 3.46 -6.25
N LYS A 311 25.46 3.01 -6.15
CA LYS A 311 24.33 3.56 -6.91
C LYS A 311 23.72 4.71 -6.09
N TRP A 312 24.35 5.88 -6.11
CA TRP A 312 23.88 7.06 -5.37
C TRP A 312 22.39 7.42 -5.63
N PRO A 313 21.79 7.14 -6.83
CA PRO A 313 20.35 7.41 -7.00
C PRO A 313 19.46 6.59 -6.08
N LEU A 314 19.86 5.36 -5.74
CA LEU A 314 19.09 4.52 -4.81
C LEU A 314 19.20 5.01 -3.36
N LEU A 315 20.33 5.63 -2.99
CA LEU A 315 20.44 6.33 -1.70
C LEU A 315 19.51 7.53 -1.66
N LEU A 316 19.51 8.34 -2.74
CA LEU A 316 18.61 9.48 -2.86
C LEU A 316 17.15 9.04 -2.79
N LEU A 317 16.77 7.96 -3.49
CA LEU A 317 15.42 7.38 -3.40
C LEU A 317 15.05 7.02 -1.96
N SER A 318 15.94 6.34 -1.24
CA SER A 318 15.68 5.89 0.12
C SER A 318 15.49 7.06 1.08
N VAL A 319 16.36 8.09 0.99
CA VAL A 319 16.27 9.27 1.86
C VAL A 319 15.04 10.12 1.51
N SER A 320 14.85 10.42 0.23
CA SER A 320 13.71 11.24 -0.20
C SER A 320 12.36 10.56 0.08
N SER A 321 12.26 9.25 -0.13
CA SER A 321 11.03 8.52 0.16
C SER A 321 10.71 8.50 1.67
N ALA A 322 11.72 8.31 2.52
CA ALA A 322 11.53 8.37 3.97
C ALA A 322 11.06 9.77 4.43
N VAL A 323 11.69 10.83 3.91
CA VAL A 323 11.33 12.22 4.26
C VAL A 323 9.92 12.58 3.75
N ILE A 324 9.63 12.30 2.47
CA ILE A 324 8.34 12.64 1.87
C ILE A 324 7.20 11.85 2.56
N LEU A 325 7.40 10.57 2.86
CA LEU A 325 6.41 9.77 3.59
C LEU A 325 6.21 10.26 5.02
N LEU A 326 7.29 10.64 5.71
CA LEU A 326 7.17 11.20 7.05
C LEU A 326 6.33 12.49 7.04
N ILE A 327 6.56 13.38 6.06
CA ILE A 327 5.75 14.58 5.87
C ILE A 327 4.31 14.19 5.56
N ALA A 328 4.08 13.28 4.62
CA ALA A 328 2.75 12.88 4.19
C ALA A 328 1.92 12.29 5.36
N VAL A 329 2.50 11.37 6.13
CA VAL A 329 1.82 10.75 7.28
C VAL A 329 1.58 11.77 8.40
N SER A 330 2.47 12.76 8.58
CA SER A 330 2.29 13.81 9.57
C SER A 330 1.21 14.84 9.21
N MET A 331 0.69 14.83 8.00
CA MET A 331 -0.45 15.68 7.58
C MET A 331 -1.82 15.07 7.89
N GLY A 332 -1.89 13.82 8.34
CA GLY A 332 -3.13 13.13 8.70
C GLY A 332 -3.35 13.02 10.22
N ASP A 333 -4.45 12.42 10.65
CA ASP A 333 -4.82 12.25 12.06
C ASP A 333 -4.07 11.13 12.79
N GLY A 334 -3.01 10.59 12.18
CA GLY A 334 -2.17 9.57 12.81
C GLY A 334 -2.75 8.17 12.82
N TYR A 335 -3.76 7.88 12.02
CA TYR A 335 -4.31 6.53 11.85
C TYR A 335 -3.24 5.55 11.39
N LEU A 336 -3.32 4.32 11.90
CA LEU A 336 -2.31 3.30 11.66
C LEU A 336 -2.21 2.90 10.19
N HIS A 337 -3.32 2.87 9.46
CA HIS A 337 -3.34 2.51 8.03
C HIS A 337 -2.58 3.51 7.13
N TYR A 338 -2.36 4.76 7.56
CA TYR A 338 -1.52 5.69 6.79
C TYR A 338 -0.07 5.22 6.70
N PHE A 339 0.41 4.42 7.67
CA PHE A 339 1.74 3.83 7.62
C PHE A 339 1.88 2.72 6.59
N SER A 340 0.79 2.22 6.04
CA SER A 340 0.80 1.27 4.93
C SER A 340 1.44 1.84 3.66
N LEU A 341 1.46 3.18 3.52
CA LEU A 341 2.21 3.90 2.48
C LEU A 341 3.73 3.65 2.54
N GLN A 342 4.24 3.09 3.63
CA GLN A 342 5.65 2.70 3.77
C GLN A 342 5.97 1.35 3.10
N LEU A 343 4.99 0.61 2.59
CA LEU A 343 5.24 -0.67 1.92
C LEU A 343 6.35 -0.61 0.87
N PRO A 344 6.42 0.39 -0.04
CA PRO A 344 7.53 0.47 -1.00
C PRO A 344 8.90 0.65 -0.34
N ASN A 345 8.99 1.37 0.79
CA ASN A 345 10.24 1.53 1.55
C ASN A 345 10.68 0.21 2.19
N ALA A 346 9.73 -0.56 2.74
CA ALA A 346 10.03 -1.89 3.28
C ALA A 346 10.51 -2.84 2.19
N VAL A 347 9.91 -2.79 1.00
CA VAL A 347 10.33 -3.58 -0.18
C VAL A 347 11.70 -3.13 -0.68
N LEU A 348 12.01 -1.82 -0.66
CA LEU A 348 13.33 -1.29 -1.00
C LEU A 348 14.39 -1.76 0.02
N ALA A 349 14.07 -1.78 1.31
CA ALA A 349 14.93 -2.32 2.35
C ALA A 349 15.18 -3.82 2.14
N LEU A 350 14.14 -4.60 1.82
CA LEU A 350 14.26 -6.01 1.45
C LEU A 350 15.19 -6.21 0.23
N TYR A 351 15.04 -5.37 -0.81
CA TYR A 351 15.93 -5.38 -1.98
C TYR A 351 17.40 -5.17 -1.57
N PHE A 352 17.68 -4.22 -0.69
CA PHE A 352 19.04 -3.96 -0.20
C PHE A 352 19.58 -5.11 0.64
N LEU A 353 18.78 -5.69 1.54
CA LEU A 353 19.15 -6.82 2.37
C LEU A 353 19.50 -8.05 1.51
N ILE A 354 18.66 -8.40 0.54
CA ILE A 354 18.93 -9.51 -0.38
C ILE A 354 20.18 -9.22 -1.19
N SER A 355 20.33 -8.00 -1.72
CA SER A 355 21.55 -7.62 -2.47
C SER A 355 22.81 -7.74 -1.63
N ALA A 356 22.77 -7.34 -0.35
CA ALA A 356 23.89 -7.49 0.58
C ALA A 356 24.21 -8.96 0.88
N CYS A 357 23.17 -9.80 1.06
CA CYS A 357 23.32 -11.24 1.30
C CYS A 357 23.84 -12.01 0.07
N LEU A 358 23.51 -11.59 -1.14
CA LEU A 358 24.01 -12.24 -2.35
C LEU A 358 25.49 -11.95 -2.61
N GLY A 359 26.02 -10.86 -2.05
CA GLY A 359 27.42 -10.47 -2.16
C GLY A 359 27.86 -10.23 -3.60
N ASN A 360 29.17 -9.99 -3.79
CA ASN A 360 29.76 -9.83 -5.11
C ASN A 360 30.04 -11.19 -5.79
N CYS A 361 29.04 -12.07 -5.95
CA CYS A 361 29.23 -13.27 -6.79
C CYS A 361 29.75 -12.92 -8.21
N GLU A 362 29.59 -11.67 -8.65
CA GLU A 362 30.11 -11.19 -9.93
C GLU A 362 31.63 -10.89 -9.92
N THR A 363 32.16 -10.41 -8.79
CA THR A 363 33.60 -10.10 -8.74
C THR A 363 34.47 -11.35 -8.77
N ASP A 364 34.01 -12.46 -8.20
CA ASP A 364 34.79 -13.71 -8.20
C ASP A 364 34.78 -14.39 -9.57
N ILE A 365 33.66 -14.37 -10.29
CA ILE A 365 33.58 -14.97 -11.65
C ILE A 365 34.32 -14.11 -12.67
N ASN A 366 34.18 -12.78 -12.62
CA ASN A 366 34.87 -11.88 -13.52
C ASN A 366 36.38 -11.80 -13.22
N ASN A 367 36.80 -11.84 -11.95
CA ASN A 367 38.19 -11.87 -11.58
C ASN A 367 38.83 -13.21 -11.97
N GLN A 368 38.12 -14.34 -11.88
CA GLN A 368 38.63 -15.63 -12.37
C GLN A 368 38.72 -15.66 -13.89
N SER A 369 37.79 -15.08 -14.64
CA SER A 369 37.88 -15.01 -16.10
C SER A 369 38.92 -14.00 -16.57
N TYR A 370 39.02 -12.83 -15.92
CA TYR A 370 40.04 -11.82 -16.25
C TYR A 370 41.46 -12.28 -15.91
N ASN A 371 41.61 -12.98 -14.78
CA ASN A 371 42.88 -13.59 -14.43
C ASN A 371 43.25 -14.73 -15.38
N LYS A 372 42.32 -15.58 -15.83
CA LYS A 372 42.58 -16.60 -16.85
C LYS A 372 42.96 -15.98 -18.19
N GLU A 373 42.29 -14.94 -18.66
CA GLU A 373 42.64 -14.25 -19.91
C GLU A 373 43.94 -13.45 -19.80
N SER A 374 44.22 -12.81 -18.66
CA SER A 374 45.46 -12.07 -18.44
C SER A 374 46.68 -13.01 -18.31
N ILE A 375 46.50 -14.16 -17.66
CA ILE A 375 47.52 -15.23 -17.59
C ILE A 375 47.72 -15.84 -18.97
N GLN A 376 46.69 -16.10 -19.75
CA GLN A 376 46.82 -16.59 -21.12
C GLN A 376 47.51 -15.57 -22.05
N LYS A 377 47.17 -14.28 -21.95
CA LYS A 377 47.83 -13.22 -22.73
C LYS A 377 49.30 -13.00 -22.33
N LYS A 378 49.62 -13.09 -21.02
CA LYS A 378 51.01 -13.02 -20.53
C LYS A 378 51.83 -14.25 -20.95
N ASN A 379 51.27 -15.44 -20.90
CA ASN A 379 51.93 -16.65 -21.36
C ASN A 379 52.20 -16.65 -22.88
N LEU A 380 51.30 -16.03 -23.68
CA LEU A 380 51.54 -15.84 -25.12
C LEU A 380 52.57 -14.74 -25.44
N SER A 381 52.73 -13.72 -24.60
CA SER A 381 53.70 -12.66 -24.78
C SER A 381 55.11 -13.04 -24.28
N ASN A 382 55.18 -13.90 -23.27
CA ASN A 382 56.47 -14.35 -22.69
C ASN A 382 57.07 -15.56 -23.39
N ALA A 383 56.36 -16.25 -24.28
CA ALA A 383 56.92 -17.31 -25.13
C ALA A 383 58.00 -16.81 -26.11
N LYS A 384 58.39 -15.52 -26.08
CA LYS A 384 59.40 -14.89 -26.92
C LYS A 384 60.67 -14.36 -26.19
N LYS A 385 60.79 -14.57 -24.85
CA LYS A 385 62.05 -14.19 -24.12
C LYS A 385 62.41 -15.27 -23.12
N GLU A 386 63.69 -15.64 -23.10
CA GLU A 386 64.29 -16.64 -22.17
C GLU A 386 64.14 -16.19 -20.71
N PRO A 387 63.84 -17.09 -19.75
CA PRO A 387 63.46 -16.72 -18.39
C PRO A 387 64.60 -16.76 -17.38
N GLN A 388 64.68 -15.76 -16.49
CA GLN A 388 65.22 -15.90 -15.14
C GLN A 388 64.20 -16.60 -14.24
N LYS A 389 64.30 -17.90 -14.07
CA LYS A 389 63.32 -18.83 -13.55
C LYS A 389 62.92 -18.60 -12.05
N ASN A 390 63.76 -17.95 -11.24
CA ASN A 390 63.57 -17.84 -9.79
C ASN A 390 62.74 -16.64 -9.33
N ASP A 391 62.70 -15.53 -10.08
CA ASP A 391 61.95 -14.34 -9.70
C ASP A 391 60.46 -14.45 -10.10
N GLU A 392 60.16 -15.17 -11.18
CA GLU A 392 58.76 -15.37 -11.61
C GLU A 392 57.98 -16.28 -10.67
N GLU A 393 58.60 -17.33 -10.10
CA GLU A 393 57.96 -18.25 -9.17
C GLU A 393 57.64 -17.56 -7.83
N ASN A 394 58.47 -16.64 -7.35
CA ASN A 394 58.26 -15.86 -6.15
C ASN A 394 57.17 -14.79 -6.36
N VAL A 395 57.08 -14.15 -7.52
CA VAL A 395 56.02 -13.19 -7.88
C VAL A 395 54.68 -13.90 -8.02
N LEU A 396 54.64 -15.09 -8.65
CA LEU A 396 53.41 -15.89 -8.77
C LEU A 396 52.89 -16.34 -7.39
N LYS A 397 53.76 -16.86 -6.52
CA LYS A 397 53.40 -17.25 -5.14
C LYS A 397 52.87 -16.06 -4.31
N LYS A 398 53.44 -14.86 -4.50
CA LYS A 398 52.97 -13.65 -3.83
C LYS A 398 51.59 -13.21 -4.37
N ILE A 399 51.34 -13.25 -5.67
CA ILE A 399 50.07 -12.95 -6.30
C ILE A 399 49.01 -13.98 -5.88
N GLU A 400 49.31 -15.25 -5.81
CA GLU A 400 48.41 -16.31 -5.34
C GLU A 400 48.05 -16.11 -3.88
N LYS A 401 49.03 -15.78 -3.02
CA LYS A 401 48.80 -15.51 -1.60
C LYS A 401 47.96 -14.25 -1.39
N ASP A 402 48.26 -13.14 -2.10
CA ASP A 402 47.47 -11.90 -2.03
C ASP A 402 46.03 -12.12 -2.55
N ASN A 403 45.84 -12.94 -3.58
CA ASN A 403 44.51 -13.32 -4.09
C ASN A 403 43.74 -14.21 -3.10
N GLN A 404 44.41 -15.12 -2.40
CA GLN A 404 43.85 -16.01 -1.40
C GLN A 404 43.44 -15.22 -0.15
N ASP A 405 44.30 -14.33 0.35
CA ASP A 405 44.02 -13.42 1.48
C ASP A 405 42.85 -12.47 1.16
N ASN A 406 42.75 -11.95 -0.06
CA ASN A 406 41.64 -11.14 -0.51
C ASN A 406 40.34 -11.95 -0.65
N SER A 407 40.41 -13.20 -1.13
CA SER A 407 39.24 -14.10 -1.21
C SER A 407 38.70 -14.42 0.19
N ASP A 408 39.57 -14.71 1.15
CA ASP A 408 39.15 -15.05 2.51
C ASP A 408 38.63 -13.82 3.29
N LYS A 409 39.18 -12.64 3.09
CA LYS A 409 38.62 -11.37 3.60
C LYS A 409 37.24 -11.10 3.02
N ASN A 410 37.05 -11.34 1.74
CA ASN A 410 35.74 -11.15 1.08
C ASN A 410 34.69 -12.16 1.60
N LYS A 411 35.08 -13.44 1.82
CA LYS A 411 34.20 -14.45 2.43
C LYS A 411 33.82 -14.06 3.85
N THR A 412 34.77 -13.63 4.67
CA THR A 412 34.52 -13.18 6.05
C THR A 412 33.57 -11.98 6.08
N LEU A 413 33.80 -10.99 5.23
CA LEU A 413 32.95 -9.82 5.12
C LEU A 413 31.53 -10.19 4.67
N HIS A 414 31.39 -11.17 3.77
CA HIS A 414 30.11 -11.69 3.31
C HIS A 414 29.35 -12.38 4.45
N ILE A 415 29.99 -13.23 5.24
CA ILE A 415 29.39 -13.88 6.42
C ILE A 415 28.94 -12.82 7.42
N ILE A 416 29.77 -11.82 7.72
CA ILE A 416 29.42 -10.72 8.63
C ILE A 416 28.15 -9.98 8.14
N ARG A 417 28.02 -9.71 6.84
CA ARG A 417 26.82 -9.06 6.27
C ARG A 417 25.57 -9.90 6.44
N ILE A 418 25.66 -11.22 6.19
CA ILE A 418 24.53 -12.13 6.40
C ILE A 418 24.10 -12.12 7.86
N VAL A 419 25.05 -12.27 8.78
CA VAL A 419 24.79 -12.27 10.23
C VAL A 419 24.16 -10.94 10.66
N LEU A 420 24.71 -9.81 10.24
CA LEU A 420 24.14 -8.49 10.53
C LEU A 420 22.73 -8.34 9.96
N SER A 421 22.48 -8.80 8.73
CA SER A 421 21.14 -8.75 8.12
C SER A 421 20.13 -9.56 8.94
N VAL A 422 20.50 -10.77 9.38
CA VAL A 422 19.65 -11.62 10.22
C VAL A 422 19.43 -10.98 11.60
N CYS A 423 20.47 -10.46 12.23
CA CYS A 423 20.35 -9.77 13.52
C CYS A 423 19.41 -8.56 13.45
N ILE A 424 19.44 -7.79 12.35
CA ILE A 424 18.59 -6.63 12.15
C ILE A 424 17.13 -7.04 12.00
N VAL A 425 16.86 -8.08 11.22
CA VAL A 425 15.49 -8.62 11.08
C VAL A 425 14.96 -9.08 12.44
N ILE A 426 15.77 -9.80 13.21
CA ILE A 426 15.39 -10.25 14.57
C ILE A 426 15.15 -9.07 15.50
N LEU A 427 16.02 -8.05 15.49
CA LEU A 427 15.86 -6.83 16.30
C LEU A 427 14.58 -6.07 15.89
N ALA A 428 14.33 -5.93 14.59
CA ALA A 428 13.14 -5.26 14.09
C ALA A 428 11.85 -5.98 14.53
N ILE A 429 11.83 -7.31 14.43
CA ILE A 429 10.72 -8.13 14.93
C ILE A 429 10.58 -7.96 16.46
N GLY A 430 11.69 -7.99 17.20
CA GLY A 430 11.69 -7.80 18.65
C GLY A 430 11.17 -6.42 19.07
N MET A 431 11.52 -5.36 18.34
CA MET A 431 11.01 -3.99 18.58
C MET A 431 9.52 -3.85 18.28
N GLN A 432 8.97 -4.71 17.43
CA GLN A 432 7.54 -4.72 17.04
C GLN A 432 6.71 -5.79 17.75
N LYS A 433 7.24 -6.44 18.79
CA LYS A 433 6.56 -7.55 19.49
C LYS A 433 5.13 -7.22 19.92
N ASP A 434 4.91 -6.00 20.42
CA ASP A 434 3.59 -5.56 20.89
C ASP A 434 2.65 -5.30 19.70
N VAL A 435 3.14 -4.68 18.64
CA VAL A 435 2.39 -4.50 17.37
C VAL A 435 2.05 -5.86 16.74
N ILE A 436 2.98 -6.80 16.73
CA ILE A 436 2.73 -8.16 16.23
C ILE A 436 1.63 -8.83 17.05
N ARG A 437 1.71 -8.73 18.38
CA ARG A 437 0.69 -9.29 19.27
C ARG A 437 -0.67 -8.65 19.03
N ASP A 438 -0.74 -7.31 19.07
CA ASP A 438 -2.00 -6.58 19.15
C ASP A 438 -2.64 -6.31 17.77
N LYS A 439 -1.85 -6.29 16.71
CA LYS A 439 -2.35 -6.00 15.35
C LYS A 439 -2.30 -7.20 14.40
N THR A 440 -1.35 -8.12 14.58
CA THR A 440 -1.21 -9.28 13.69
C THR A 440 -1.86 -10.51 14.32
N LEU A 441 -1.44 -10.91 15.54
CA LEU A 441 -1.96 -12.11 16.18
C LEU A 441 -3.40 -11.93 16.68
N ALA A 442 -3.75 -10.74 17.19
CA ALA A 442 -5.10 -10.47 17.67
C ALA A 442 -6.12 -10.53 16.53
N VAL A 443 -5.82 -9.97 15.37
CA VAL A 443 -6.70 -10.02 14.18
C VAL A 443 -6.87 -11.45 13.67
N ALA A 444 -5.77 -12.22 13.57
CA ALA A 444 -5.85 -13.62 13.19
C ALA A 444 -6.67 -14.46 14.20
N ASN A 445 -6.49 -14.23 15.50
CA ASN A 445 -7.25 -14.88 16.55
C ASN A 445 -8.74 -14.51 16.50
N TYR A 446 -9.08 -13.24 16.25
CA TYR A 446 -10.46 -12.80 16.04
C TYR A 446 -11.12 -13.58 14.90
N THR A 447 -10.45 -13.72 13.76
CA THR A 447 -10.98 -14.50 12.63
C THR A 447 -11.14 -15.98 12.98
N ILE A 448 -10.18 -16.58 13.69
CA ILE A 448 -10.29 -17.98 14.15
C ILE A 448 -11.46 -18.14 15.12
N GLN A 449 -11.65 -17.23 16.07
CA GLN A 449 -12.78 -17.25 17.00
C GLN A 449 -14.11 -17.10 16.27
N SER A 450 -14.20 -16.20 15.29
CA SER A 450 -15.40 -16.04 14.46
C SER A 450 -15.81 -17.32 13.75
N VAL A 451 -14.82 -18.09 13.26
CA VAL A 451 -15.08 -19.40 12.61
C VAL A 451 -15.48 -20.47 13.61
N CYS A 452 -14.84 -20.51 14.81
CA CYS A 452 -15.01 -21.62 15.76
C CYS A 452 -16.18 -21.43 16.72
N GLN A 453 -16.52 -20.20 17.07
CA GLN A 453 -17.45 -19.86 18.15
C GLN A 453 -18.66 -19.04 17.70
N GLY A 454 -18.72 -18.69 16.42
CA GLY A 454 -19.66 -17.68 15.92
C GLY A 454 -19.11 -16.27 16.06
N ASN A 455 -19.82 -15.32 15.48
CA ASN A 455 -19.35 -13.95 15.36
C ASN A 455 -19.43 -13.22 16.70
N PRO A 456 -18.33 -12.67 17.24
CA PRO A 456 -18.37 -11.91 18.48
C PRO A 456 -19.22 -10.62 18.39
N ASP A 457 -19.53 -10.15 17.16
CA ASP A 457 -20.37 -8.95 16.91
C ASP A 457 -21.87 -9.27 16.80
N GLU A 458 -22.31 -10.50 17.07
CA GLU A 458 -23.75 -10.83 17.03
C GLU A 458 -24.57 -9.96 17.98
N GLY A 459 -23.99 -9.53 19.09
CA GLY A 459 -24.63 -8.63 20.05
C GLY A 459 -25.10 -7.31 19.40
N ASP A 460 -24.21 -6.63 18.67
CA ASP A 460 -24.51 -5.37 17.99
C ASP A 460 -25.54 -5.56 16.87
N VAL A 461 -25.45 -6.66 16.11
CA VAL A 461 -26.41 -7.00 15.06
C VAL A 461 -27.78 -7.26 15.64
N ALA A 462 -27.88 -7.95 16.76
CA ALA A 462 -29.14 -8.22 17.43
C ALA A 462 -29.85 -6.92 17.85
N TYR A 463 -29.10 -5.96 18.43
CA TYR A 463 -29.67 -4.66 18.81
C TYR A 463 -30.14 -3.83 17.61
N ILE A 464 -29.40 -3.85 16.50
CA ILE A 464 -29.78 -3.18 15.25
C ILE A 464 -31.08 -3.76 14.72
N GLN A 465 -31.19 -5.10 14.69
CA GLN A 465 -32.41 -5.77 14.22
C GLN A 465 -33.59 -5.50 15.13
N ASP A 466 -33.38 -5.42 16.44
CA ASP A 466 -34.42 -5.08 17.41
C ASP A 466 -34.95 -3.69 17.16
N VAL A 467 -34.07 -2.67 16.99
CA VAL A 467 -34.45 -1.31 16.66
C VAL A 467 -35.17 -1.24 15.31
N MET A 468 -34.64 -1.88 14.28
CA MET A 468 -35.23 -1.91 12.94
C MET A 468 -36.56 -2.67 12.91
N GLY A 469 -36.75 -3.62 13.82
CA GLY A 469 -38.00 -4.36 14.00
C GLY A 469 -39.16 -3.49 14.57
N GLN A 470 -38.84 -2.35 15.18
CA GLN A 470 -39.84 -1.38 15.68
C GLN A 470 -40.34 -0.44 14.59
N ILE A 471 -39.64 -0.38 13.43
CA ILE A 471 -39.91 0.57 12.35
C ILE A 471 -40.76 -0.12 11.27
N PRO A 472 -41.86 0.45 10.81
CA PRO A 472 -42.63 -0.07 9.67
C PRO A 472 -41.74 -0.25 8.42
N ASP A 473 -41.97 -1.31 7.66
CA ASP A 473 -41.11 -1.65 6.50
C ASP A 473 -41.11 -0.55 5.43
N ASP A 474 -42.20 0.16 5.24
CA ASP A 474 -42.37 1.30 4.31
C ASP A 474 -41.73 2.60 4.79
N GLU A 475 -41.19 2.63 6.02
CA GLU A 475 -40.55 3.83 6.61
C GLU A 475 -39.03 3.59 6.87
N LYS A 476 -38.52 2.39 6.64
CA LYS A 476 -37.11 2.05 6.89
C LYS A 476 -36.12 2.89 6.07
N ASP A 477 -36.52 3.38 4.89
CA ASP A 477 -35.70 4.28 4.07
C ASP A 477 -35.64 5.72 4.61
N SER A 478 -36.38 6.00 5.69
CA SER A 478 -36.47 7.32 6.34
C SER A 478 -35.84 7.31 7.74
N VAL A 479 -34.81 6.48 7.95
CA VAL A 479 -34.11 6.35 9.24
C VAL A 479 -32.78 7.09 9.18
N TYR A 480 -32.62 8.10 10.04
CA TYR A 480 -31.39 8.89 10.17
C TYR A 480 -30.65 8.54 11.46
N LEU A 481 -29.37 8.16 11.32
CA LEU A 481 -28.47 7.87 12.44
C LEU A 481 -27.65 9.11 12.78
N TYR A 482 -27.60 9.48 14.06
CA TYR A 482 -26.83 10.64 14.51
C TYR A 482 -26.06 10.34 15.81
N GLY A 483 -24.81 10.85 15.90
CA GLY A 483 -24.02 10.81 17.13
C GLY A 483 -23.22 9.52 17.35
N PHE A 484 -23.21 8.60 16.41
CA PHE A 484 -22.33 7.43 16.43
C PHE A 484 -20.96 7.77 15.83
N GLY A 485 -19.92 7.06 16.26
CA GLY A 485 -18.58 7.18 15.68
C GLY A 485 -18.55 6.76 14.21
N SER A 486 -19.21 5.63 13.88
CA SER A 486 -19.41 5.18 12.49
C SER A 486 -20.84 4.72 12.28
N CYS A 487 -21.66 5.59 11.69
CA CYS A 487 -23.03 5.26 11.30
C CYS A 487 -23.09 4.28 10.12
N SER A 488 -22.07 4.27 9.27
CA SER A 488 -22.01 3.43 8.07
C SER A 488 -22.06 1.94 8.39
N GLN A 489 -21.45 1.50 9.49
CA GLN A 489 -21.54 0.10 9.92
C GLN A 489 -22.99 -0.30 10.21
N TRP A 490 -23.73 0.64 10.82
CA TRP A 490 -25.13 0.47 11.16
C TRP A 490 -26.00 0.35 9.90
N TYR A 491 -25.86 1.29 8.99
CA TYR A 491 -26.58 1.26 7.71
C TYR A 491 -26.29 -0.03 6.93
N ALA A 492 -25.01 -0.42 6.86
CA ALA A 492 -24.59 -1.64 6.17
C ALA A 492 -25.18 -2.91 6.82
N LYS A 493 -25.21 -2.99 8.15
CA LYS A 493 -25.78 -4.13 8.90
C LYS A 493 -27.31 -4.15 8.82
N ALA A 494 -27.95 -2.99 8.86
CA ALA A 494 -29.41 -2.87 8.73
C ALA A 494 -29.91 -3.10 7.29
N GLY A 495 -29.03 -3.02 6.29
CA GLY A 495 -29.38 -3.17 4.88
C GLY A 495 -30.20 -1.99 4.33
N ILE A 496 -30.04 -0.81 4.90
CA ILE A 496 -30.70 0.44 4.48
C ILE A 496 -29.67 1.49 4.05
N PHE A 497 -30.13 2.54 3.35
CA PHE A 497 -29.31 3.67 2.96
C PHE A 497 -29.66 4.93 3.74
N PRO A 498 -28.68 5.81 4.00
CA PRO A 498 -28.94 7.04 4.73
C PRO A 498 -29.79 8.00 3.90
N PRO A 499 -30.78 8.66 4.52
CA PRO A 499 -31.63 9.64 3.83
C PRO A 499 -30.98 11.03 3.70
N ASN A 500 -29.77 11.22 4.26
CA ASN A 500 -29.01 12.47 4.21
C ASN A 500 -27.53 12.22 3.90
N LYS A 501 -26.93 13.12 3.12
CA LYS A 501 -25.51 13.04 2.71
C LYS A 501 -24.52 13.07 3.89
N TYR A 502 -24.87 13.71 5.01
CA TYR A 502 -24.07 13.74 6.24
C TYR A 502 -24.43 12.55 7.13
N CYS A 503 -24.16 11.36 6.64
CA CYS A 503 -24.59 10.11 7.26
C CYS A 503 -23.55 9.50 8.19
N ASP A 504 -22.31 10.01 8.21
CA ASP A 504 -21.22 9.45 9.02
C ASP A 504 -20.34 10.57 9.60
N TRP A 505 -19.75 10.35 10.78
CA TRP A 505 -18.83 11.27 11.43
C TRP A 505 -19.37 12.72 11.57
N GLN A 506 -20.68 12.92 11.73
CA GLN A 506 -21.32 14.24 11.72
C GLN A 506 -20.70 15.24 12.71
N PRO A 507 -20.41 14.88 13.98
CA PRO A 507 -19.77 15.81 14.92
C PRO A 507 -18.42 16.32 14.42
N HIS A 508 -17.63 15.47 13.81
CA HIS A 508 -16.33 15.82 13.24
C HIS A 508 -16.47 16.80 12.06
N TRP A 509 -17.38 16.53 11.14
CA TRP A 509 -17.64 17.42 10.01
C TRP A 509 -18.16 18.78 10.43
N ILE A 510 -18.99 18.86 11.49
CA ILE A 510 -19.52 20.12 12.04
C ILE A 510 -18.38 20.97 12.63
N ILE A 511 -17.38 20.36 13.27
CA ILE A 511 -16.21 21.09 13.79
C ILE A 511 -15.43 21.73 12.66
N LEU A 512 -15.16 20.96 11.61
CA LEU A 512 -14.35 21.40 10.49
C LEU A 512 -15.06 22.40 9.57
N TYR A 513 -16.39 22.22 9.40
CA TYR A 513 -17.21 22.96 8.44
C TYR A 513 -18.51 23.41 9.10
N PRO A 514 -18.52 24.59 9.75
CA PRO A 514 -19.68 25.10 10.49
C PRO A 514 -20.98 25.20 9.66
N GLU A 515 -20.88 25.36 8.33
CA GLU A 515 -22.02 25.37 7.43
C GLU A 515 -22.83 24.06 7.45
N ILE A 516 -22.17 22.92 7.71
CA ILE A 516 -22.83 21.60 7.83
C ILE A 516 -23.79 21.58 8.99
N LYS A 517 -23.49 22.28 10.11
CA LYS A 517 -24.41 22.41 11.25
C LYS A 517 -25.72 23.05 10.83
N ALA A 518 -25.64 24.11 10.03
CA ALA A 518 -26.87 24.81 9.59
C ALA A 518 -27.72 23.92 8.67
N GLU A 519 -27.09 23.20 7.73
CA GLU A 519 -27.81 22.27 6.86
C GLU A 519 -28.45 21.11 7.66
N LEU A 520 -27.78 20.60 8.69
CA LEU A 520 -28.30 19.54 9.55
C LEU A 520 -29.47 20.04 10.44
N LEU A 521 -29.38 21.26 10.97
CA LEU A 521 -30.46 21.86 11.75
C LEU A 521 -31.72 22.05 10.88
N ASP A 522 -31.57 22.51 9.64
CA ASP A 522 -32.68 22.63 8.69
C ASP A 522 -33.27 21.24 8.34
N TYR A 523 -32.43 20.24 8.11
CA TYR A 523 -32.85 18.88 7.83
C TYR A 523 -33.67 18.26 8.98
N ILE A 524 -33.17 18.40 10.22
CA ILE A 524 -33.85 17.89 11.43
C ILE A 524 -35.14 18.69 11.69
N GLY A 525 -35.08 20.01 11.58
CA GLY A 525 -36.23 20.91 11.79
C GLY A 525 -37.35 20.70 10.76
N SER A 526 -37.00 20.33 9.52
CA SER A 526 -37.97 20.00 8.47
C SER A 526 -38.64 18.62 8.65
N ARG A 527 -38.16 17.81 9.62
CA ARG A 527 -38.59 16.41 9.85
C ARG A 527 -38.51 15.55 8.58
N TYR A 528 -37.46 15.76 7.79
CA TYR A 528 -37.28 15.01 6.53
C TYR A 528 -37.11 13.51 6.78
N ALA A 529 -36.38 13.11 7.84
CA ALA A 529 -36.35 11.73 8.31
C ALA A 529 -37.53 11.52 9.29
N LYS A 530 -38.33 10.48 9.11
CA LYS A 530 -39.38 10.11 10.04
C LYS A 530 -38.85 9.58 11.37
N TRP A 531 -37.68 8.89 11.28
CA TRP A 531 -37.06 8.23 12.40
C TRP A 531 -35.63 8.72 12.61
N ILE A 532 -35.26 8.96 13.87
CA ILE A 532 -33.88 9.24 14.27
C ILE A 532 -33.42 8.18 15.28
N VAL A 533 -32.23 7.63 15.09
CA VAL A 533 -31.57 6.73 16.04
C VAL A 533 -30.39 7.44 16.66
N LEU A 534 -30.34 7.46 18.00
CA LEU A 534 -29.25 8.03 18.79
C LEU A 534 -28.59 6.97 19.66
N PRO A 535 -27.30 7.11 20.00
CA PRO A 535 -26.68 6.26 21.02
C PRO A 535 -27.25 6.58 22.40
N ASN A 536 -27.61 5.53 23.18
CA ASN A 536 -28.03 5.72 24.55
C ASN A 536 -26.80 5.85 25.46
N GLY A 537 -26.78 6.89 26.31
CA GLY A 537 -25.66 7.19 27.20
C GLY A 537 -24.50 7.95 26.54
N GLY A 538 -24.58 8.28 25.25
CA GLY A 538 -23.62 9.11 24.54
C GLY A 538 -23.93 10.61 24.69
N GLU A 539 -22.89 11.44 24.62
CA GLU A 539 -23.06 12.90 24.55
C GLU A 539 -23.42 13.30 23.11
N ILE A 540 -24.62 13.81 22.89
CA ILE A 540 -25.06 14.31 21.59
C ILE A 540 -24.52 15.73 21.41
N TRP A 541 -23.56 15.88 20.53
CA TRP A 541 -22.94 17.17 20.24
C TRP A 541 -23.17 17.60 18.78
N PRO A 542 -23.35 18.91 18.50
CA PRO A 542 -23.48 20.03 19.44
C PRO A 542 -24.87 20.11 20.07
N ASN A 543 -24.99 20.85 21.19
CA ASN A 543 -26.26 20.98 21.92
C ASN A 543 -27.40 21.52 21.08
N GLU A 544 -27.14 22.38 20.09
CA GLU A 544 -28.15 22.91 19.19
C GLU A 544 -28.81 21.79 18.36
N ILE A 545 -28.04 20.83 17.89
CA ILE A 545 -28.57 19.66 17.16
C ILE A 545 -29.40 18.80 18.12
N LYS A 546 -28.88 18.52 19.33
CA LYS A 546 -29.62 17.78 20.36
C LYS A 546 -30.99 18.43 20.65
N ASN A 547 -30.99 19.74 20.89
CA ASN A 547 -32.24 20.48 21.17
C ASN A 547 -33.21 20.38 19.99
N SER A 548 -32.73 20.60 18.76
CA SER A 548 -33.54 20.48 17.55
C SER A 548 -34.15 19.08 17.38
N ILE A 549 -33.39 18.01 17.71
CA ILE A 549 -33.91 16.64 17.66
C ILE A 549 -35.08 16.51 18.66
N TYR A 550 -34.90 16.85 19.94
CA TYR A 550 -35.94 16.69 20.95
C TYR A 550 -37.10 17.71 20.82
N GLU A 551 -36.91 18.82 20.12
CA GLU A 551 -37.99 19.71 19.75
C GLU A 551 -38.92 19.11 18.69
N ASN A 552 -38.36 18.37 17.72
CA ASN A 552 -39.08 17.88 16.55
C ASN A 552 -39.48 16.40 16.62
N TYR A 553 -38.82 15.61 17.50
CA TYR A 553 -39.03 14.16 17.63
C TYR A 553 -39.37 13.78 19.07
N THR A 554 -40.05 12.65 19.23
CA THR A 554 -40.38 12.03 20.53
C THR A 554 -39.76 10.64 20.61
N GLU A 555 -39.32 10.26 21.83
CA GLU A 555 -38.84 8.93 22.09
C GLU A 555 -39.96 7.91 21.86
N PHE A 556 -39.70 6.93 21.02
CA PHE A 556 -40.62 5.83 20.69
C PHE A 556 -40.16 4.52 21.33
N PHE A 557 -38.87 4.22 21.29
CA PHE A 557 -38.27 3.02 21.85
C PHE A 557 -36.88 3.31 22.42
N VAL A 558 -36.57 2.76 23.58
CA VAL A 558 -35.28 2.93 24.26
C VAL A 558 -34.80 1.58 24.77
N ASN A 559 -33.57 1.23 24.48
CA ASN A 559 -32.87 0.11 25.11
C ASN A 559 -31.51 0.59 25.67
N ASP A 560 -30.70 -0.33 26.20
CA ASP A 560 -29.42 0.02 26.84
C ASP A 560 -28.41 0.67 25.88
N TYR A 561 -28.59 0.56 24.57
CA TYR A 561 -27.66 0.98 23.54
C TYR A 561 -28.17 2.10 22.66
N TYR A 562 -29.47 2.16 22.37
CA TYR A 562 -30.07 3.06 21.39
C TYR A 562 -31.36 3.72 21.89
N ILE A 563 -31.57 4.95 21.41
CA ILE A 563 -32.80 5.69 21.53
C ILE A 563 -33.38 5.84 20.12
N LEU A 564 -34.54 5.28 19.87
CA LEU A 564 -35.31 5.46 18.64
C LEU A 564 -36.35 6.55 18.86
N LEU A 565 -36.31 7.58 18.02
CA LEU A 565 -37.23 8.69 18.05
C LEU A 565 -38.06 8.72 16.77
N HIS A 566 -39.34 9.08 16.91
CA HIS A 566 -40.26 9.29 15.81
C HIS A 566 -40.59 10.77 15.68
N GLU A 567 -40.82 11.25 14.46
CA GLU A 567 -41.28 12.64 14.22
C GLU A 567 -42.54 12.96 14.98
N LYS A 568 -42.65 14.18 15.52
CA LYS A 568 -43.87 14.65 16.18
C LYS A 568 -44.95 14.88 15.11
N VAL A 569 -46.05 14.15 15.21
CA VAL A 569 -47.25 14.39 14.43
C VAL A 569 -47.96 15.59 15.06
N GLU A 570 -48.22 16.63 14.29
CA GLU A 570 -48.99 17.83 14.75
C GLU A 570 -50.43 17.52 15.09
#